data_484a2c2baad8c2ea7d84dbc9f5c291e0
#
_entry.id   484a2c2baad8c2ea7d84dbc9f5c291e0
#
_cell.length_a   1.000
_cell.length_b   1.000
_cell.length_c   1.000
_cell.angle_alpha   90.00
_cell.angle_beta   90.00
_cell.angle_gamma   90.00
#
_symmetry.space_group_name_H-M   'P 1'
#
loop_
_entity.id
_entity.type
_entity.pdbx_description
1 polymer ?
#
loop_
_entity_poly.entity_id
_entity_poly.type
_entity_poly.pdbx_seq_one_letter_code
_entity_poly.pdbx_strand_id
1 'polypeptide(L)'
;TAKRSGADEVYVLYRKGFENMPCTKVELQEAKDDDIKFELFKAPIELTEDGVKYIETKNEVKEDGKVVTVTIDGTEGMFECDSVIIAVSQSPRKNIVANTTGIETNKWGLVLTDDKGHTTREGVFASGDVVTGANTVVHAAAYAKVVAESIEEYCKKD
;
A
#
# COMPACT_ATOMS: atom_id res chain seq x y z
N THR A 1 12.23 -1.02 13.50
CA THR A 1 13.51 -1.72 13.17
C THR A 1 14.66 -0.75 13.07
N ALA A 2 14.65 0.32 12.23
CA ALA A 2 15.77 1.24 12.02
C ALA A 2 16.37 1.78 13.33
N LYS A 3 15.54 2.30 14.24
CA LYS A 3 15.97 2.78 15.57
C LYS A 3 16.68 1.69 16.36
N ARG A 4 16.09 0.49 16.43
CA ARG A 4 16.66 -0.67 17.14
C ARG A 4 17.92 -1.24 16.48
N SER A 5 18.16 -0.89 15.20
CA SER A 5 19.38 -1.25 14.47
C SER A 5 20.52 -0.25 14.60
N GLY A 6 20.34 0.79 15.42
CA GLY A 6 21.40 1.73 15.80
C GLY A 6 21.32 3.10 15.15
N ALA A 7 20.22 3.46 14.48
CA ALA A 7 20.03 4.83 14.02
C ALA A 7 19.80 5.79 15.22
N ASP A 8 20.51 6.90 15.26
CA ASP A 8 20.41 7.89 16.35
C ASP A 8 19.05 8.58 16.36
N GLU A 9 18.55 8.95 15.18
CA GLU A 9 17.22 9.52 14.98
C GLU A 9 16.51 8.85 13.82
N VAL A 10 15.20 8.62 13.97
CA VAL A 10 14.37 8.05 12.91
C VAL A 10 13.11 8.89 12.77
N TYR A 11 12.80 9.24 11.54
CA TYR A 11 11.64 10.06 11.18
C TYR A 11 10.73 9.33 10.21
N VAL A 12 9.44 9.50 10.40
CA VAL A 12 8.42 9.10 9.41
C VAL A 12 7.95 10.36 8.70
N LEU A 13 8.33 10.50 7.44
CA LEU A 13 7.83 11.57 6.57
C LEU A 13 6.53 11.09 5.92
N TYR A 14 5.41 11.76 6.22
CA TYR A 14 4.10 11.31 5.76
C TYR A 14 3.24 12.47 5.26
N ARG A 15 2.62 12.25 4.08
CA ARG A 15 1.85 13.30 3.37
C ARG A 15 0.48 13.61 3.97
N LYS A 16 0.06 12.98 5.06
CA LYS A 16 -1.24 13.18 5.70
C LYS A 16 -1.07 13.25 7.22
N GLY A 17 -2.18 13.43 7.94
CA GLY A 17 -2.21 13.36 9.39
C GLY A 17 -2.26 11.94 9.93
N PHE A 18 -2.13 11.80 11.25
CA PHE A 18 -2.19 10.51 11.95
C PHE A 18 -3.48 9.72 11.69
N GLU A 19 -4.59 10.42 11.53
CA GLU A 19 -5.91 9.83 11.27
C GLU A 19 -6.00 9.08 9.93
N ASN A 20 -5.06 9.35 9.04
CA ASN A 20 -5.00 8.74 7.71
C ASN A 20 -3.88 7.69 7.58
N MET A 21 -3.14 7.41 8.66
CA MET A 21 -2.09 6.39 8.62
C MET A 21 -2.71 4.99 8.52
N PRO A 22 -2.23 4.14 7.60
CA PRO A 22 -2.76 2.79 7.43
C PRO A 22 -2.27 1.79 8.50
N CYS A 23 -1.43 2.23 9.44
CA CYS A 23 -0.96 1.42 10.56
C CYS A 23 -2.05 1.29 11.65
N THR A 24 -1.95 0.24 12.47
CA THR A 24 -2.79 0.07 13.66
C THR A 24 -2.42 1.06 14.76
N LYS A 25 -3.34 1.28 15.71
CA LYS A 25 -3.06 2.12 16.87
C LYS A 25 -1.92 1.57 17.72
N VAL A 26 -1.77 0.25 17.77
CA VAL A 26 -0.67 -0.42 18.50
C VAL A 26 0.66 -0.11 17.83
N GLU A 27 0.78 -0.31 16.52
CA GLU A 27 2.00 0.00 15.77
C GLU A 27 2.42 1.47 15.89
N LEU A 28 1.44 2.39 15.85
CA LEU A 28 1.70 3.81 16.05
C LEU A 28 2.21 4.12 17.47
N GLN A 29 1.65 3.44 18.49
CA GLN A 29 2.10 3.61 19.87
C GLN A 29 3.50 3.03 20.05
N GLU A 30 3.78 1.82 19.55
CA GLU A 30 5.12 1.22 19.58
C GLU A 30 6.18 2.10 18.89
N ALA A 31 5.83 2.73 17.77
CA ALA A 31 6.73 3.67 17.12
C ALA A 31 7.04 4.90 18.00
N LYS A 32 6.04 5.43 18.70
CA LYS A 32 6.23 6.53 19.65
C LYS A 32 7.07 6.13 20.87
N ASP A 33 6.85 4.92 21.38
CA ASP A 33 7.60 4.36 22.51
C ASP A 33 9.08 4.11 22.13
N ASP A 34 9.35 3.81 20.86
CA ASP A 34 10.71 3.72 20.29
C ASP A 34 11.30 5.12 19.93
N ASP A 35 10.69 6.23 20.36
CA ASP A 35 11.11 7.61 20.06
C ASP A 35 11.22 7.92 18.55
N ILE A 36 10.33 7.35 17.74
CA ILE A 36 10.21 7.70 16.33
C ILE A 36 9.48 9.03 16.19
N LYS A 37 10.09 9.95 15.45
CA LYS A 37 9.55 11.29 15.18
C LYS A 37 8.69 11.27 13.92
N PHE A 38 7.69 12.15 13.84
CA PHE A 38 6.74 12.19 12.73
C PHE A 38 6.70 13.59 12.12
N GLU A 39 7.05 13.65 10.84
CA GLU A 39 6.95 14.82 9.97
C GLU A 39 5.71 14.66 9.09
N LEU A 40 4.57 15.17 9.58
CA LEU A 40 3.27 15.02 8.93
C LEU A 40 3.03 16.11 7.90
N PHE A 41 2.08 15.87 7.00
CA PHE A 41 1.69 16.80 5.93
C PHE A 41 2.85 17.21 5.03
N LYS A 42 3.83 16.34 4.85
CA LYS A 42 4.98 16.50 3.97
C LYS A 42 4.99 15.38 2.93
N ALA A 43 4.78 15.72 1.66
CA ALA A 43 4.83 14.78 0.55
C ALA A 43 6.24 14.76 -0.04
N PRO A 44 6.97 13.64 -0.02
CA PRO A 44 8.25 13.51 -0.71
C PRO A 44 8.08 13.73 -2.22
N ILE A 45 8.96 14.51 -2.83
CA ILE A 45 8.95 14.78 -4.28
C ILE A 45 10.25 14.36 -4.97
N GLU A 46 11.38 14.39 -4.26
CA GLU A 46 12.68 14.02 -4.83
C GLU A 46 13.62 13.49 -3.72
N LEU A 47 14.42 12.50 -4.05
CA LEU A 47 15.54 12.06 -3.22
C LEU A 47 16.83 12.70 -3.75
N THR A 48 17.60 13.31 -2.87
CA THR A 48 18.88 13.95 -3.18
C THR A 48 20.01 13.33 -2.35
N GLU A 49 21.24 13.73 -2.60
CA GLU A 49 22.40 13.31 -1.79
C GLU A 49 22.31 13.82 -0.35
N ASP A 50 21.67 14.97 -0.13
CA ASP A 50 21.55 15.61 1.18
C ASP A 50 20.28 15.20 1.96
N GLY A 51 19.36 14.46 1.32
CA GLY A 51 18.11 14.05 1.96
C GLY A 51 16.90 14.00 1.04
N VAL A 52 15.73 14.38 1.57
CA VAL A 52 14.45 14.30 0.90
C VAL A 52 13.86 15.69 0.68
N LYS A 53 13.68 16.09 -0.59
CA LYS A 53 12.83 17.24 -0.90
C LYS A 53 11.39 16.87 -0.70
N TYR A 54 10.63 17.75 -0.07
CA TYR A 54 9.20 17.59 0.14
C TYR A 54 8.44 18.85 -0.26
N ILE A 55 7.13 18.70 -0.43
CA ILE A 55 6.17 19.80 -0.51
C ILE A 55 5.14 19.62 0.60
N GLU A 56 4.72 20.71 1.23
CA GLU A 56 3.68 20.63 2.25
C GLU A 56 2.32 20.29 1.65
N THR A 57 1.49 19.64 2.44
CA THR A 57 0.15 19.23 2.06
C THR A 57 -0.86 19.68 3.10
N LYS A 58 -2.12 19.74 2.71
CA LYS A 58 -3.26 19.96 3.61
C LYS A 58 -4.44 19.08 3.22
N ASN A 59 -5.34 18.86 4.16
CA ASN A 59 -6.62 18.25 3.87
C ASN A 59 -7.64 19.32 3.46
N GLU A 60 -8.31 19.10 2.33
CA GLU A 60 -9.42 19.94 1.85
C GLU A 60 -10.69 19.10 1.77
N VAL A 61 -11.80 19.67 2.20
CA VAL A 61 -13.12 19.06 2.06
C VAL A 61 -13.72 19.53 0.73
N LYS A 62 -14.01 18.58 -0.18
CA LYS A 62 -14.68 18.88 -1.44
C LYS A 62 -16.18 19.12 -1.23
N GLU A 63 -16.85 19.65 -2.23
CA GLU A 63 -18.30 19.91 -2.23
C GLU A 63 -19.14 18.65 -1.98
N ASP A 64 -18.61 17.46 -2.36
CA ASP A 64 -19.22 16.15 -2.11
C ASP A 64 -18.96 15.61 -0.69
N GLY A 65 -18.34 16.41 0.20
CA GLY A 65 -17.98 16.04 1.57
C GLY A 65 -16.75 15.14 1.71
N LYS A 66 -16.10 14.78 0.61
CA LYS A 66 -14.87 13.96 0.66
C LYS A 66 -13.66 14.81 1.03
N VAL A 67 -12.87 14.29 1.96
CA VAL A 67 -11.57 14.86 2.32
C VAL A 67 -10.51 14.39 1.34
N VAL A 68 -9.83 15.31 0.69
CA VAL A 68 -8.69 15.05 -0.20
C VAL A 68 -7.45 15.75 0.33
N THR A 69 -6.30 15.13 0.19
CA THR A 69 -5.02 15.76 0.53
C THR A 69 -4.46 16.41 -0.73
N VAL A 70 -4.18 17.69 -0.66
CA VAL A 70 -3.63 18.51 -1.76
C VAL A 70 -2.29 19.09 -1.37
N THR A 71 -1.43 19.35 -2.34
CA THR A 71 -0.16 20.05 -2.15
C THR A 71 -0.40 21.56 -2.01
N ILE A 72 0.52 22.22 -1.32
CA ILE A 72 0.52 23.68 -1.17
C ILE A 72 1.69 24.23 -1.99
N ASP A 73 1.42 24.86 -3.12
CA ASP A 73 2.46 25.36 -4.01
C ASP A 73 3.35 26.40 -3.31
N GLY A 74 4.65 26.34 -3.57
CA GLY A 74 5.64 27.26 -3.01
C GLY A 74 6.07 26.92 -1.57
N THR A 75 5.76 25.70 -1.09
CA THR A 75 6.16 25.24 0.25
C THR A 75 7.21 24.13 0.20
N GLU A 76 7.93 24.05 -0.92
CA GLU A 76 9.00 23.07 -1.08
C GLU A 76 10.08 23.27 -0.01
N GLY A 77 10.48 22.18 0.62
CA GLY A 77 11.53 22.18 1.65
C GLY A 77 12.46 20.97 1.51
N MET A 78 13.54 21.01 2.25
CA MET A 78 14.50 19.92 2.35
C MET A 78 14.43 19.31 3.76
N PHE A 79 14.34 18.00 3.84
CA PHE A 79 14.53 17.23 5.05
C PHE A 79 15.87 16.52 4.96
N GLU A 80 16.87 17.02 5.68
CA GLU A 80 18.23 16.47 5.68
C GLU A 80 18.25 15.13 6.42
N CYS A 81 18.89 14.13 5.82
CA CYS A 81 19.08 12.80 6.40
C CYS A 81 20.16 12.00 5.66
N ASP A 82 20.80 11.06 6.37
CA ASP A 82 21.85 10.21 5.83
C ASP A 82 21.31 9.00 5.06
N SER A 83 20.10 8.57 5.38
CA SER A 83 19.50 7.36 4.83
C SER A 83 18.00 7.48 4.66
N VAL A 84 17.47 6.94 3.57
CA VAL A 84 16.04 6.95 3.27
C VAL A 84 15.52 5.53 3.06
N ILE A 85 14.46 5.17 3.80
CA ILE A 85 13.73 3.92 3.62
C ILE A 85 12.41 4.23 2.92
N ILE A 86 12.25 3.74 1.69
CA ILE A 86 11.01 3.90 0.93
C ILE A 86 10.00 2.85 1.40
N ALA A 87 8.97 3.29 2.13
CA ALA A 87 7.91 2.46 2.70
C ALA A 87 6.52 2.85 2.15
N VAL A 88 6.39 2.99 0.82
CA VAL A 88 5.19 3.49 0.14
C VAL A 88 4.29 2.40 -0.41
N SER A 89 4.42 1.17 0.09
CA SER A 89 3.72 -0.03 -0.41
C SER A 89 4.22 -0.47 -1.79
N GLN A 90 3.58 -1.48 -2.35
CA GLN A 90 3.94 -2.06 -3.63
C GLN A 90 2.76 -2.02 -4.60
N SER A 91 3.07 -1.91 -5.89
CA SER A 91 2.07 -2.02 -6.95
C SER A 91 2.04 -3.44 -7.52
N PRO A 92 0.89 -3.93 -7.98
CA PRO A 92 0.80 -5.23 -8.64
C PRO A 92 1.73 -5.32 -9.85
N ARG A 93 2.43 -6.46 -9.98
CA ARG A 93 3.18 -6.76 -11.20
C ARG A 93 2.21 -7.18 -12.30
N LYS A 94 2.20 -6.44 -13.40
CA LYS A 94 1.25 -6.65 -14.52
C LYS A 94 1.72 -7.70 -15.54
N ASN A 95 2.92 -8.26 -15.41
CA ASN A 95 3.55 -9.10 -16.46
C ASN A 95 2.67 -10.30 -16.89
N ILE A 96 2.14 -11.06 -15.93
CA ILE A 96 1.32 -12.23 -16.24
C ILE A 96 0.02 -11.79 -16.94
N VAL A 97 -0.68 -10.82 -16.37
CA VAL A 97 -1.98 -10.35 -16.88
C VAL A 97 -1.83 -9.66 -18.23
N ALA A 98 -0.78 -8.83 -18.41
CA ALA A 98 -0.54 -8.12 -19.67
C ALA A 98 -0.21 -9.06 -20.84
N ASN A 99 0.34 -10.25 -20.56
CA ASN A 99 0.73 -11.25 -21.55
C ASN A 99 -0.26 -12.44 -21.65
N THR A 100 -1.40 -12.39 -20.92
CA THR A 100 -2.39 -13.46 -20.91
C THR A 100 -3.75 -12.93 -21.30
N THR A 101 -4.27 -13.42 -22.43
CA THR A 101 -5.59 -13.03 -22.92
C THR A 101 -6.71 -13.56 -22.01
N GLY A 102 -7.72 -12.73 -21.74
CA GLY A 102 -8.95 -13.13 -21.05
C GLY A 102 -8.90 -13.02 -19.52
N ILE A 103 -7.79 -12.55 -18.94
CA ILE A 103 -7.73 -12.19 -17.52
C ILE A 103 -7.88 -10.67 -17.40
N GLU A 104 -8.95 -10.22 -16.79
CA GLU A 104 -9.22 -8.80 -16.57
C GLU A 104 -8.74 -8.32 -15.20
N THR A 105 -8.43 -7.02 -15.11
CA THR A 105 -8.03 -6.37 -13.89
C THR A 105 -8.86 -5.12 -13.64
N ASN A 106 -8.94 -4.71 -12.36
CA ASN A 106 -9.49 -3.42 -12.02
C ASN A 106 -8.51 -2.28 -12.35
N LYS A 107 -8.93 -1.03 -12.11
CA LYS A 107 -8.12 0.17 -12.37
C LYS A 107 -6.78 0.22 -11.61
N TRP A 108 -6.62 -0.54 -10.54
CA TRP A 108 -5.38 -0.64 -9.76
C TRP A 108 -4.46 -1.78 -10.23
N GLY A 109 -4.92 -2.60 -11.20
CA GLY A 109 -4.16 -3.72 -11.74
C GLY A 109 -4.32 -5.02 -10.96
N LEU A 110 -5.31 -5.11 -10.07
CA LEU A 110 -5.67 -6.34 -9.36
C LEU A 110 -6.59 -7.19 -10.21
N VAL A 111 -6.39 -8.51 -10.18
CA VAL A 111 -7.18 -9.48 -10.95
C VAL A 111 -8.62 -9.49 -10.48
N LEU A 112 -9.57 -9.42 -11.41
CA LEU A 112 -10.99 -9.55 -11.12
C LEU A 112 -11.35 -11.01 -10.88
N THR A 113 -12.02 -11.29 -9.75
CA THR A 113 -12.55 -12.60 -9.40
C THR A 113 -13.96 -12.47 -8.82
N ASP A 114 -14.70 -13.56 -8.87
CA ASP A 114 -15.88 -13.73 -8.02
C ASP A 114 -15.49 -14.13 -6.58
N ASP A 115 -16.46 -14.33 -5.72
CA ASP A 115 -16.26 -14.70 -4.31
C ASP A 115 -15.62 -16.11 -4.15
N LYS A 116 -15.60 -16.91 -5.20
CA LYS A 116 -15.01 -18.25 -5.26
C LYS A 116 -13.62 -18.26 -5.90
N GLY A 117 -13.11 -17.10 -6.31
CA GLY A 117 -11.80 -16.94 -6.92
C GLY A 117 -11.71 -17.28 -8.41
N HIS A 118 -12.84 -17.49 -9.10
CA HIS A 118 -12.82 -17.61 -10.55
C HIS A 118 -12.45 -16.28 -11.19
N THR A 119 -11.48 -16.28 -12.08
CA THR A 119 -11.15 -15.11 -12.89
C THR A 119 -12.10 -14.97 -14.07
N THR A 120 -11.94 -13.93 -14.86
CA THR A 120 -12.70 -13.74 -16.13
C THR A 120 -12.30 -14.76 -17.20
N ARG A 121 -11.22 -15.52 -17.02
CA ARG A 121 -10.79 -16.60 -17.90
C ARG A 121 -11.14 -17.94 -17.29
N GLU A 122 -11.89 -18.76 -18.05
CA GLU A 122 -12.28 -20.11 -17.65
C GLU A 122 -11.07 -20.99 -17.29
N GLY A 123 -11.19 -21.77 -16.21
CA GLY A 123 -10.15 -22.65 -15.70
C GLY A 123 -8.97 -21.93 -15.01
N VAL A 124 -9.07 -20.59 -14.83
CA VAL A 124 -8.06 -19.79 -14.15
C VAL A 124 -8.64 -19.20 -12.86
N PHE A 125 -7.95 -19.45 -11.76
CA PHE A 125 -8.34 -18.99 -10.42
C PHE A 125 -7.25 -18.08 -9.85
N ALA A 126 -7.64 -17.16 -8.96
CA ALA A 126 -6.72 -16.27 -8.28
C ALA A 126 -7.16 -15.98 -6.84
N SER A 127 -6.19 -15.82 -5.95
CA SER A 127 -6.42 -15.43 -4.55
C SER A 127 -5.25 -14.63 -3.97
N GLY A 128 -5.43 -14.09 -2.76
CA GLY A 128 -4.41 -13.33 -2.06
C GLY A 128 -4.17 -11.95 -2.66
N ASP A 129 -2.95 -11.43 -2.51
CA ASP A 129 -2.59 -10.04 -2.83
C ASP A 129 -2.81 -9.66 -4.31
N VAL A 130 -2.79 -10.62 -5.22
CA VAL A 130 -3.08 -10.36 -6.65
C VAL A 130 -4.54 -9.96 -6.90
N VAL A 131 -5.45 -10.31 -5.97
CA VAL A 131 -6.88 -10.01 -6.01
C VAL A 131 -7.24 -8.86 -5.08
N THR A 132 -6.76 -8.90 -3.83
CA THR A 132 -7.18 -7.98 -2.77
C THR A 132 -6.25 -6.77 -2.60
N GLY A 133 -5.08 -6.79 -3.20
CA GLY A 133 -3.96 -5.92 -2.83
C GLY A 133 -3.24 -6.43 -1.60
N ALA A 134 -2.20 -5.72 -1.15
CA ALA A 134 -1.40 -6.09 0.00
C ALA A 134 -2.26 -6.29 1.26
N ASN A 135 -2.22 -7.50 1.82
CA ASN A 135 -3.01 -7.89 2.98
C ASN A 135 -2.21 -8.86 3.86
N THR A 136 -2.81 -9.37 4.93
CA THR A 136 -2.15 -10.30 5.86
C THR A 136 -2.07 -11.72 5.30
N VAL A 137 -1.03 -12.46 5.73
CA VAL A 137 -0.87 -13.89 5.41
C VAL A 137 -2.10 -14.70 5.83
N VAL A 138 -2.71 -14.37 6.98
CA VAL A 138 -3.92 -15.02 7.48
C VAL A 138 -5.08 -14.88 6.49
N HIS A 139 -5.25 -13.67 5.93
CA HIS A 139 -6.30 -13.40 4.95
C HIS A 139 -6.06 -14.18 3.65
N ALA A 140 -4.82 -14.19 3.16
CA ALA A 140 -4.44 -14.95 1.97
C ALA A 140 -4.68 -16.46 2.16
N ALA A 141 -4.30 -17.02 3.31
CA ALA A 141 -4.50 -18.44 3.63
C ALA A 141 -5.98 -18.81 3.77
N ALA A 142 -6.80 -17.95 4.37
CA ALA A 142 -8.24 -18.15 4.50
C ALA A 142 -8.93 -18.18 3.12
N TYR A 143 -8.60 -17.22 2.26
CA TYR A 143 -9.18 -17.14 0.93
C TYR A 143 -8.71 -18.28 0.01
N ALA A 144 -7.45 -18.72 0.13
CA ALA A 144 -6.92 -19.84 -0.63
C ALA A 144 -7.69 -21.15 -0.38
N LYS A 145 -8.26 -21.35 0.81
CA LYS A 145 -9.11 -22.54 1.09
C LYS A 145 -10.38 -22.52 0.26
N VAL A 146 -11.07 -21.38 0.18
CA VAL A 146 -12.27 -21.22 -0.63
C VAL A 146 -11.96 -21.47 -2.11
N VAL A 147 -10.86 -20.95 -2.59
CA VAL A 147 -10.43 -21.13 -3.98
C VAL A 147 -10.04 -22.58 -4.27
N ALA A 148 -9.40 -23.27 -3.32
CA ALA A 148 -9.07 -24.70 -3.47
C ALA A 148 -10.32 -25.57 -3.63
N GLU A 149 -11.38 -25.32 -2.85
CA GLU A 149 -12.68 -25.99 -2.98
C GLU A 149 -13.30 -25.71 -4.36
N SER A 150 -13.20 -24.49 -4.85
CA SER A 150 -13.71 -24.11 -6.17
C SER A 150 -12.96 -24.80 -7.32
N ILE A 151 -11.65 -24.95 -7.19
CA ILE A 151 -10.81 -25.71 -8.14
C ILE A 151 -11.23 -27.18 -8.15
N GLU A 152 -11.44 -27.77 -6.97
CA GLU A 152 -11.89 -29.16 -6.84
C GLU A 152 -13.28 -29.37 -7.50
N GLU A 153 -14.22 -28.43 -7.26
CA GLU A 153 -15.54 -28.47 -7.91
C GLU A 153 -15.43 -28.34 -9.45
N TYR A 154 -14.52 -27.50 -9.94
CA TYR A 154 -14.28 -27.34 -11.37
C TYR A 154 -13.75 -28.62 -12.01
N CYS A 155 -12.72 -29.23 -11.39
CA CYS A 155 -12.11 -30.46 -11.89
C CYS A 155 -13.03 -31.70 -11.83
N LYS A 156 -14.11 -31.67 -11.04
CA LYS A 156 -15.09 -32.78 -10.94
C LYS A 156 -16.21 -32.67 -11.99
N LYS A 157 -16.28 -31.58 -12.75
CA LYS A 157 -17.31 -31.37 -13.78
C LYS A 157 -16.96 -32.02 -15.13
N ASP A 158 -15.74 -32.50 -15.31
CA ASP A 158 -15.27 -33.33 -16.40
C ASP A 158 -15.31 -34.82 -16.00
#